data_d28db5b68ae38ef296c4f6fa66a8bfae
#
_entry.id   d28db5b68ae38ef296c4f6fa66a8bfae
#
_cell.length_a   1.000
_cell.length_b   1.000
_cell.length_c   1.000
_cell.angle_alpha   90.00
_cell.angle_beta   90.00
_cell.angle_gamma   90.00
#
_symmetry.space_group_name_H-M   'P 1'
#
loop_
_entity.id
_entity.type
_entity.pdbx_description
1 polymer ?
#
loop_
_entity_poly.entity_id
_entity_poly.type
_entity_poly.pdbx_seq_one_letter_code
_entity_poly.pdbx_strand_id
1 'polypeptide(L)'
;MSYPEQAPARRPAVVVLAVVTLAVMALGALAYALAGLASVGGTVDRFRTAAGAGADPGQVDAVVALLRASVVVSAVLSIVAGLLLVGLALGLAAGQPFARVATWVVAGLGVCCGCGGVATLVLQLATPLEFGDDRETAELLALVPDAHPSWWIPLTAALSIAQVLGYLVVAVLLALPAANAWFRRRPAPRPQASPYQPPTPPFGNPQATPPYQPYPPPGAPTSPPYPPR
;
A
#
# COMPACT_ATOMS: atom_id res chain seq x y z
N MET A 1 14.04 -3.18 -44.27
CA MET A 1 13.58 -4.25 -43.32
C MET A 1 12.86 -3.55 -42.19
N SER A 2 11.52 -3.65 -42.16
CA SER A 2 10.73 -3.05 -41.06
C SER A 2 10.82 -3.97 -39.82
N TYR A 3 11.39 -3.46 -38.74
CA TYR A 3 11.33 -4.16 -37.45
C TYR A 3 9.87 -4.26 -37.04
N PRO A 4 9.36 -5.44 -36.64
CA PRO A 4 8.01 -5.56 -36.14
C PRO A 4 7.93 -4.73 -34.85
N GLU A 5 7.07 -3.72 -34.87
CA GLU A 5 6.74 -2.88 -33.73
C GLU A 5 6.21 -3.78 -32.61
N GLN A 6 7.01 -3.97 -31.57
CA GLN A 6 6.64 -4.82 -30.44
C GLN A 6 5.42 -4.20 -29.75
N ALA A 7 4.27 -4.84 -29.92
CA ALA A 7 3.03 -4.43 -29.25
C ALA A 7 3.30 -4.26 -27.73
N PRO A 8 2.81 -3.18 -27.10
CA PRO A 8 3.04 -2.91 -25.70
C PRO A 8 2.56 -4.11 -24.86
N ALA A 9 3.46 -4.63 -24.04
CA ALA A 9 3.19 -5.80 -23.22
C ALA A 9 1.97 -5.53 -22.30
N ARG A 10 0.86 -6.22 -22.54
CA ARG A 10 -0.37 -6.08 -21.73
C ARG A 10 -0.05 -6.42 -20.27
N ARG A 11 -0.51 -5.56 -19.36
CA ARG A 11 -0.38 -5.80 -17.92
C ARG A 11 -1.19 -7.02 -17.51
N PRO A 12 -0.63 -7.93 -16.69
CA PRO A 12 -1.40 -9.07 -16.19
C PRO A 12 -2.62 -8.58 -15.38
N ALA A 13 -3.78 -9.22 -15.56
CA ALA A 13 -5.01 -8.87 -14.85
C ALA A 13 -4.84 -8.85 -13.32
N VAL A 14 -3.96 -9.72 -12.79
CA VAL A 14 -3.62 -9.81 -11.37
C VAL A 14 -3.02 -8.51 -10.84
N VAL A 15 -2.12 -7.88 -11.60
CA VAL A 15 -1.49 -6.61 -11.20
C VAL A 15 -2.52 -5.47 -11.26
N VAL A 16 -3.37 -5.46 -12.29
CA VAL A 16 -4.45 -4.47 -12.40
C VAL A 16 -5.41 -4.58 -11.22
N LEU A 17 -5.80 -5.81 -10.85
CA LEU A 17 -6.69 -6.05 -9.72
C LEU A 17 -6.05 -5.58 -8.39
N ALA A 18 -4.76 -5.87 -8.17
CA ALA A 18 -4.04 -5.38 -6.99
C ALA A 18 -4.00 -3.85 -6.92
N VAL A 19 -3.74 -3.18 -8.04
CA VAL A 19 -3.76 -1.71 -8.14
C VAL A 19 -5.14 -1.14 -7.83
N VAL A 20 -6.20 -1.73 -8.40
CA VAL A 20 -7.58 -1.30 -8.14
C VAL A 20 -7.95 -1.50 -6.66
N THR A 21 -7.60 -2.63 -6.07
CA THR A 21 -7.85 -2.90 -4.64
C THR A 21 -7.16 -1.85 -3.77
N LEU A 22 -5.87 -1.56 -4.01
CA LEU A 22 -5.15 -0.52 -3.27
C LEU A 22 -5.78 0.87 -3.45
N ALA A 23 -6.24 1.21 -4.66
CA ALA A 23 -6.89 2.48 -4.92
C ALA A 23 -8.23 2.60 -4.17
N VAL A 24 -9.04 1.53 -4.15
CA VAL A 24 -10.30 1.48 -3.39
C VAL A 24 -10.03 1.63 -1.89
N MET A 25 -9.01 0.94 -1.35
CA MET A 25 -8.63 1.06 0.06
C MET A 25 -8.15 2.49 0.39
N ALA A 26 -7.39 3.13 -0.50
CA ALA A 26 -6.95 4.51 -0.34
C ALA A 26 -8.15 5.48 -0.30
N LEU A 27 -9.10 5.32 -1.20
CA LEU A 27 -10.34 6.11 -1.21
C LEU A 27 -11.15 5.90 0.08
N GLY A 28 -11.24 4.67 0.56
CA GLY A 28 -11.89 4.34 1.83
C GLY A 28 -11.22 5.05 3.02
N ALA A 29 -9.89 5.06 3.08
CA ALA A 29 -9.14 5.74 4.13
C ALA A 29 -9.36 7.27 4.10
N LEU A 30 -9.38 7.87 2.92
CA LEU A 30 -9.65 9.32 2.76
C LEU A 30 -11.10 9.64 3.12
N ALA A 31 -12.07 8.84 2.68
CA ALA A 31 -13.47 9.02 3.03
C ALA A 31 -13.70 8.92 4.54
N TYR A 32 -13.04 7.97 5.21
CA TYR A 32 -13.07 7.83 6.66
C TYR A 32 -12.53 9.07 7.37
N ALA A 33 -11.39 9.60 6.93
CA ALA A 33 -10.80 10.82 7.49
C ALA A 33 -11.76 12.01 7.36
N LEU A 34 -12.38 12.20 6.19
CA LEU A 34 -13.32 13.28 5.94
C LEU A 34 -14.60 13.13 6.79
N ALA A 35 -15.15 11.90 6.87
CA ALA A 35 -16.33 11.63 7.67
C ALA A 35 -16.07 11.89 9.17
N GLY A 36 -14.91 11.49 9.68
CA GLY A 36 -14.49 11.75 11.06
C GLY A 36 -14.39 13.25 11.36
N LEU A 37 -13.71 14.00 10.52
CA LEU A 37 -13.57 15.44 10.68
C LEU A 37 -14.93 16.19 10.58
N ALA A 38 -15.79 15.75 9.67
CA ALA A 38 -17.12 16.35 9.50
C ALA A 38 -18.05 16.06 10.68
N SER A 39 -17.92 14.91 11.33
CA SER A 39 -18.81 14.48 12.42
C SER A 39 -18.37 14.96 13.80
N VAL A 40 -17.11 15.42 13.99
CA VAL A 40 -16.55 15.73 15.31
C VAL A 40 -17.33 16.81 16.05
N GLY A 41 -17.79 17.85 15.38
CA GLY A 41 -18.59 18.94 15.98
C GLY A 41 -19.87 18.39 16.60
N GLY A 42 -20.67 17.67 15.82
CA GLY A 42 -21.93 17.09 16.30
C GLY A 42 -21.72 16.02 17.40
N THR A 43 -20.62 15.28 17.37
CA THR A 43 -20.27 14.33 18.43
C THR A 43 -19.96 15.06 19.74
N VAL A 44 -19.18 16.14 19.69
CA VAL A 44 -18.85 16.96 20.86
C VAL A 44 -20.12 17.59 21.47
N ASP A 45 -21.03 18.11 20.64
CA ASP A 45 -22.27 18.74 21.12
C ASP A 45 -23.18 17.71 21.81
N ARG A 46 -23.32 16.51 21.24
CA ARG A 46 -24.07 15.41 21.86
C ARG A 46 -23.43 14.96 23.17
N PHE A 47 -22.11 14.84 23.21
CA PHE A 47 -21.37 14.46 24.40
C PHE A 47 -21.61 15.48 25.53
N ARG A 48 -21.48 16.78 25.25
CA ARG A 48 -21.74 17.82 26.24
C ARG A 48 -23.19 17.80 26.76
N THR A 49 -24.14 17.51 25.87
CA THR A 49 -25.55 17.38 26.24
C THR A 49 -25.78 16.17 27.13
N ALA A 50 -25.12 15.04 26.83
CA ALA A 50 -25.22 13.79 27.61
C ALA A 50 -24.56 13.91 28.97
N ALA A 51 -23.43 14.61 29.10
CA ALA A 51 -22.74 14.84 30.36
C ALA A 51 -23.60 15.67 31.35
N GLY A 52 -24.49 16.52 30.84
CA GLY A 52 -25.43 17.27 31.65
C GLY A 52 -24.78 18.44 32.42
N ALA A 53 -25.63 19.20 33.14
CA ALA A 53 -25.18 20.36 33.89
C ALA A 53 -24.52 20.02 35.27
N GLY A 54 -24.55 18.78 35.67
CA GLY A 54 -23.99 18.33 36.95
C GLY A 54 -22.56 17.82 36.90
N ALA A 55 -22.01 17.63 35.68
CA ALA A 55 -20.65 17.18 35.52
C ALA A 55 -19.63 18.30 35.72
N ASP A 56 -18.43 17.99 36.22
CA ASP A 56 -17.37 19.00 36.35
C ASP A 56 -16.98 19.56 34.96
N PRO A 57 -17.08 20.85 34.74
CA PRO A 57 -16.76 21.48 33.46
C PRO A 57 -15.31 21.21 33.03
N GLY A 58 -14.36 21.13 33.95
CA GLY A 58 -12.96 20.84 33.65
C GLY A 58 -12.75 19.47 33.10
N GLN A 59 -13.42 18.44 33.64
CA GLN A 59 -13.36 17.06 33.16
C GLN A 59 -14.05 16.91 31.80
N VAL A 60 -15.21 17.53 31.61
CA VAL A 60 -15.91 17.55 30.30
C VAL A 60 -15.03 18.13 29.23
N ASP A 61 -14.36 19.27 29.48
CA ASP A 61 -13.47 19.91 28.52
C ASP A 61 -12.22 19.05 28.25
N ALA A 62 -11.68 18.35 29.23
CA ALA A 62 -10.57 17.41 29.04
C ALA A 62 -10.97 16.24 28.11
N VAL A 63 -12.15 15.63 28.32
CA VAL A 63 -12.65 14.58 27.44
C VAL A 63 -12.94 15.09 26.02
N VAL A 64 -13.50 16.28 25.89
CA VAL A 64 -13.72 16.93 24.58
C VAL A 64 -12.39 17.19 23.85
N ALA A 65 -11.37 17.67 24.58
CA ALA A 65 -10.04 17.86 24.01
C ALA A 65 -9.43 16.52 23.51
N LEU A 66 -9.58 15.45 24.30
CA LEU A 66 -9.14 14.11 23.92
C LEU A 66 -9.89 13.60 22.68
N LEU A 67 -11.21 13.77 22.63
CA LEU A 67 -12.02 13.39 21.45
C LEU A 67 -11.57 14.13 20.20
N ARG A 68 -11.37 15.44 20.28
CA ARG A 68 -10.87 16.23 19.13
C ARG A 68 -9.48 15.79 18.71
N ALA A 69 -8.56 15.61 19.66
CA ALA A 69 -7.21 15.17 19.38
C ALA A 69 -7.21 13.80 18.71
N SER A 70 -8.00 12.83 19.21
CA SER A 70 -8.08 11.49 18.65
C SER A 70 -8.61 11.49 17.21
N VAL A 71 -9.62 12.30 16.91
CA VAL A 71 -10.15 12.44 15.54
C VAL A 71 -9.13 13.07 14.60
N VAL A 72 -8.41 14.12 15.03
CA VAL A 72 -7.37 14.76 14.22
C VAL A 72 -6.22 13.81 13.95
N VAL A 73 -5.72 13.11 14.97
CA VAL A 73 -4.64 12.12 14.81
C VAL A 73 -5.09 11.00 13.89
N SER A 74 -6.31 10.45 14.09
CA SER A 74 -6.86 9.41 13.21
C SER A 74 -7.01 9.89 11.77
N ALA A 75 -7.46 11.13 11.53
CA ALA A 75 -7.58 11.70 10.21
C ALA A 75 -6.21 11.85 9.54
N VAL A 76 -5.21 12.37 10.24
CA VAL A 76 -3.84 12.50 9.73
C VAL A 76 -3.26 11.14 9.35
N LEU A 77 -3.38 10.15 10.23
CA LEU A 77 -2.91 8.78 9.97
C LEU A 77 -3.62 8.16 8.76
N SER A 78 -4.94 8.38 8.64
CA SER A 78 -5.73 7.87 7.51
C SER A 78 -5.35 8.53 6.18
N ILE A 79 -5.07 9.84 6.19
CA ILE A 79 -4.59 10.56 5.00
C ILE A 79 -3.21 10.05 4.59
N VAL A 80 -2.28 9.92 5.55
CA VAL A 80 -0.94 9.39 5.27
C VAL A 80 -1.01 7.96 4.74
N ALA A 81 -1.84 7.10 5.35
CA ALA A 81 -2.06 5.74 4.87
C ALA A 81 -2.67 5.73 3.45
N GLY A 82 -3.66 6.58 3.19
CA GLY A 82 -4.27 6.72 1.86
C GLY A 82 -3.26 7.13 0.79
N LEU A 83 -2.43 8.14 1.08
CA LEU A 83 -1.37 8.59 0.17
C LEU A 83 -0.31 7.50 -0.07
N LEU A 84 0.06 6.76 0.97
CA LEU A 84 0.97 5.62 0.87
C LEU A 84 0.38 4.54 -0.06
N LEU A 85 -0.89 4.18 0.12
CA LEU A 85 -1.56 3.19 -0.73
C LEU A 85 -1.65 3.64 -2.19
N VAL A 86 -1.90 4.93 -2.44
CA VAL A 86 -1.85 5.51 -3.80
C VAL A 86 -0.45 5.39 -4.39
N GLY A 87 0.58 5.76 -3.63
CA GLY A 87 1.98 5.64 -4.06
C GLY A 87 2.36 4.20 -4.42
N LEU A 88 1.92 3.22 -3.59
CA LEU A 88 2.12 1.80 -3.85
C LEU A 88 1.36 1.33 -5.09
N ALA A 89 0.12 1.76 -5.28
CA ALA A 89 -0.68 1.44 -6.46
C ALA A 89 0.00 1.94 -7.75
N LEU A 90 0.50 3.18 -7.75
CA LEU A 90 1.25 3.76 -8.87
C LEU A 90 2.57 3.03 -9.11
N GLY A 91 3.32 2.70 -8.05
CA GLY A 91 4.56 1.94 -8.14
C GLY A 91 4.37 0.54 -8.71
N LEU A 92 3.32 -0.18 -8.29
CA LEU A 92 2.95 -1.48 -8.86
C LEU A 92 2.52 -1.35 -10.32
N ALA A 93 1.75 -0.32 -10.66
CA ALA A 93 1.35 -0.03 -12.03
C ALA A 93 2.54 0.27 -12.94
N ALA A 94 3.59 0.91 -12.39
CA ALA A 94 4.86 1.17 -13.10
C ALA A 94 5.79 -0.06 -13.15
N GLY A 95 5.44 -1.16 -12.48
CA GLY A 95 6.26 -2.39 -12.45
C GLY A 95 7.54 -2.27 -11.61
N GLN A 96 7.57 -1.35 -10.65
CA GLN A 96 8.75 -1.14 -9.80
C GLN A 96 8.90 -2.32 -8.80
N PRO A 97 10.06 -3.00 -8.76
CA PRO A 97 10.27 -4.13 -7.85
C PRO A 97 10.22 -3.71 -6.37
N PHE A 98 10.67 -2.50 -6.06
CA PHE A 98 10.59 -1.93 -4.70
C PHE A 98 9.15 -1.79 -4.22
N ALA A 99 8.22 -1.35 -5.10
CA ALA A 99 6.82 -1.19 -4.74
C ALA A 99 6.19 -2.51 -4.28
N ARG A 100 6.61 -3.64 -4.88
CA ARG A 100 6.16 -4.97 -4.48
C ARG A 100 6.58 -5.30 -3.05
N VAL A 101 7.86 -5.09 -2.69
CA VAL A 101 8.37 -5.34 -1.34
C VAL A 101 7.68 -4.43 -0.33
N ALA A 102 7.57 -3.12 -0.66
CA ALA A 102 6.89 -2.16 0.19
C ALA A 102 5.41 -2.54 0.42
N THR A 103 4.71 -3.02 -0.60
CA THR A 103 3.32 -3.49 -0.46
C THR A 103 3.22 -4.69 0.48
N TRP A 104 4.17 -5.64 0.45
CA TRP A 104 4.21 -6.76 1.38
C TRP A 104 4.39 -6.28 2.83
N VAL A 105 5.30 -5.33 3.05
CA VAL A 105 5.54 -4.75 4.38
C VAL A 105 4.29 -4.04 4.88
N VAL A 106 3.68 -3.20 4.05
CA VAL A 106 2.47 -2.45 4.42
C VAL A 106 1.28 -3.39 4.66
N ALA A 107 1.10 -4.42 3.82
CA ALA A 107 0.05 -5.42 4.03
C ALA A 107 0.26 -6.20 5.34
N GLY A 108 1.50 -6.63 5.62
CA GLY A 108 1.82 -7.31 6.87
C GLY A 108 1.57 -6.45 8.10
N LEU A 109 2.02 -5.19 8.08
CA LEU A 109 1.74 -4.23 9.17
C LEU A 109 0.24 -3.95 9.30
N GLY A 110 -0.47 -3.76 8.18
CA GLY A 110 -1.91 -3.51 8.17
C GLY A 110 -2.71 -4.65 8.78
N VAL A 111 -2.37 -5.90 8.46
CA VAL A 111 -3.00 -7.09 9.07
C VAL A 111 -2.65 -7.19 10.55
N CYS A 112 -1.38 -6.98 10.93
CA CYS A 112 -0.94 -7.01 12.33
C CYS A 112 -1.67 -5.95 13.17
N CYS A 113 -1.70 -4.69 12.71
CA CYS A 113 -2.40 -3.60 13.40
C CYS A 113 -3.91 -3.85 13.44
N GLY A 114 -4.50 -4.38 12.36
CA GLY A 114 -5.92 -4.72 12.31
C GLY A 114 -6.29 -5.83 13.30
N CYS A 115 -5.50 -6.89 13.36
CA CYS A 115 -5.70 -7.96 14.35
C CYS A 115 -5.47 -7.46 15.78
N GLY A 116 -4.47 -6.60 16.02
CA GLY A 116 -4.24 -5.96 17.31
C GLY A 116 -5.44 -5.09 17.74
N GLY A 117 -5.99 -4.30 16.83
CA GLY A 117 -7.17 -3.49 17.10
C GLY A 117 -8.41 -4.32 17.46
N VAL A 118 -8.64 -5.42 16.75
CA VAL A 118 -9.73 -6.36 17.10
C VAL A 118 -9.49 -7.03 18.44
N ALA A 119 -8.25 -7.44 18.72
CA ALA A 119 -7.91 -8.07 20.00
C ALA A 119 -8.12 -7.09 21.17
N THR A 120 -7.73 -5.82 21.04
CA THR A 120 -7.98 -4.80 22.06
C THR A 120 -9.47 -4.55 22.27
N LEU A 121 -10.25 -4.50 21.20
CA LEU A 121 -11.71 -4.35 21.28
C LEU A 121 -12.35 -5.53 22.03
N VAL A 122 -11.96 -6.77 21.70
CA VAL A 122 -12.46 -7.97 22.38
C VAL A 122 -12.07 -7.96 23.86
N LEU A 123 -10.83 -7.54 24.16
CA LEU A 123 -10.36 -7.43 25.55
C LEU A 123 -11.18 -6.38 26.33
N GLN A 124 -11.47 -5.22 25.74
CA GLN A 124 -12.31 -4.19 26.34
C GLN A 124 -13.74 -4.67 26.61
N LEU A 125 -14.30 -5.52 25.75
CA LEU A 125 -15.61 -6.12 25.93
C LEU A 125 -15.61 -7.23 27.03
N ALA A 126 -14.48 -7.94 27.15
CA ALA A 126 -14.35 -9.04 28.13
C ALA A 126 -13.96 -8.57 29.54
N THR A 127 -13.17 -7.49 29.61
CA THR A 127 -12.73 -6.88 30.87
C THR A 127 -12.99 -5.39 30.82
N PRO A 128 -13.95 -4.85 31.60
CA PRO A 128 -14.08 -3.40 31.70
C PRO A 128 -12.76 -2.86 32.24
N LEU A 129 -12.07 -2.08 31.40
CA LEU A 129 -10.82 -1.44 31.76
C LEU A 129 -11.17 -0.36 32.79
N GLU A 130 -10.82 -0.60 34.02
CA GLU A 130 -10.80 0.42 35.07
C GLU A 130 -9.64 1.36 34.76
N PHE A 131 -9.93 2.41 33.99
CA PHE A 131 -8.98 3.51 33.73
C PHE A 131 -8.88 4.41 34.96
N GLY A 132 -7.97 4.07 35.86
CA GLY A 132 -7.66 4.90 37.03
C GLY A 132 -8.71 4.88 38.14
N ASP A 133 -8.35 5.44 39.31
CA ASP A 133 -9.18 5.53 40.49
C ASP A 133 -10.35 6.55 40.35
N ASP A 134 -10.41 7.30 39.24
CA ASP A 134 -11.42 8.35 39.00
C ASP A 134 -12.68 7.78 38.33
N ARG A 135 -13.62 7.37 39.19
CA ARG A 135 -14.92 6.84 38.79
C ARG A 135 -15.69 7.83 37.87
N GLU A 136 -15.54 9.12 38.12
CA GLU A 136 -16.20 10.17 37.35
C GLU A 136 -15.70 10.23 35.89
N THR A 137 -14.39 10.09 35.69
CA THR A 137 -13.80 10.02 34.33
C THR A 137 -14.26 8.76 33.59
N ALA A 138 -14.39 7.62 34.29
CA ALA A 138 -14.89 6.38 33.70
C ALA A 138 -16.36 6.50 33.27
N GLU A 139 -17.21 7.16 34.07
CA GLU A 139 -18.62 7.42 33.72
C GLU A 139 -18.73 8.34 32.51
N LEU A 140 -17.91 9.40 32.41
CA LEU A 140 -17.87 10.27 31.23
C LEU A 140 -17.39 9.54 29.96
N LEU A 141 -16.39 8.67 30.05
CA LEU A 141 -15.91 7.87 28.93
C LEU A 141 -16.97 6.86 28.46
N ALA A 142 -17.80 6.35 29.35
CA ALA A 142 -18.90 5.46 28.99
C ALA A 142 -19.98 6.12 28.12
N LEU A 143 -20.10 7.45 28.14
CA LEU A 143 -21.03 8.22 27.30
C LEU A 143 -20.51 8.43 25.87
N VAL A 144 -19.20 8.23 25.61
CA VAL A 144 -18.58 8.51 24.32
C VAL A 144 -19.18 7.67 23.17
N PRO A 145 -19.44 6.36 23.31
CA PRO A 145 -20.08 5.58 22.26
C PRO A 145 -21.45 6.11 21.86
N ASP A 146 -22.27 6.55 22.82
CA ASP A 146 -23.62 7.05 22.61
C ASP A 146 -23.63 8.46 21.96
N ALA A 147 -22.53 9.21 22.11
CA ALA A 147 -22.37 10.51 21.45
C ALA A 147 -22.15 10.39 19.94
N HIS A 148 -21.76 9.22 19.43
CA HIS A 148 -21.58 9.00 18.01
C HIS A 148 -22.93 8.75 17.30
N PRO A 149 -23.05 9.15 16.01
CA PRO A 149 -24.23 8.77 15.21
C PRO A 149 -24.35 7.23 15.12
N SER A 150 -25.57 6.69 15.11
CA SER A 150 -25.85 5.24 15.08
C SER A 150 -25.20 4.50 13.90
N TRP A 151 -24.99 5.18 12.78
CA TRP A 151 -24.32 4.64 11.58
C TRP A 151 -22.79 4.58 11.72
N TRP A 152 -22.19 5.28 12.67
CA TRP A 152 -20.74 5.40 12.80
C TRP A 152 -20.06 4.08 13.16
N ILE A 153 -20.57 3.40 14.19
CA ILE A 153 -19.99 2.13 14.64
C ILE A 153 -20.04 1.05 13.54
N PRO A 154 -21.19 0.77 12.91
CA PRO A 154 -21.24 -0.22 11.83
C PRO A 154 -20.40 0.19 10.61
N LEU A 155 -20.32 1.46 10.26
CA LEU A 155 -19.47 1.93 9.18
C LEU A 155 -17.99 1.68 9.48
N THR A 156 -17.54 2.04 10.68
CA THR A 156 -16.15 1.85 11.11
C THR A 156 -15.77 0.38 11.12
N ALA A 157 -16.66 -0.48 11.64
CA ALA A 157 -16.46 -1.93 11.64
C ALA A 157 -16.37 -2.49 10.20
N ALA A 158 -17.29 -2.09 9.32
CA ALA A 158 -17.30 -2.53 7.92
C ALA A 158 -16.02 -2.08 7.18
N LEU A 159 -15.58 -0.83 7.37
CA LEU A 159 -14.34 -0.32 6.77
C LEU A 159 -13.12 -1.06 7.31
N SER A 160 -13.06 -1.36 8.62
CA SER A 160 -11.95 -2.10 9.21
C SER A 160 -11.83 -3.51 8.64
N ILE A 161 -12.97 -4.21 8.53
CA ILE A 161 -13.03 -5.56 7.92
C ILE A 161 -12.62 -5.49 6.44
N ALA A 162 -13.16 -4.54 5.69
CA ALA A 162 -12.82 -4.36 4.27
C ALA A 162 -11.34 -4.06 4.07
N GLN A 163 -10.73 -3.28 4.98
CA GLN A 163 -9.31 -2.95 4.96
C GLN A 163 -8.43 -4.19 5.19
N VAL A 164 -8.73 -5.00 6.20
CA VAL A 164 -8.00 -6.25 6.49
C VAL A 164 -8.13 -7.23 5.31
N LEU A 165 -9.34 -7.43 4.81
CA LEU A 165 -9.58 -8.28 3.63
C LEU A 165 -8.85 -7.75 2.40
N GLY A 166 -8.83 -6.43 2.20
CA GLY A 166 -8.09 -5.79 1.11
C GLY A 166 -6.59 -6.10 1.17
N TYR A 167 -5.97 -5.99 2.34
CA TYR A 167 -4.56 -6.37 2.52
C TYR A 167 -4.31 -7.84 2.21
N LEU A 168 -5.19 -8.74 2.66
CA LEU A 168 -5.06 -10.17 2.36
C LEU A 168 -5.20 -10.45 0.86
N VAL A 169 -6.18 -9.83 0.19
CA VAL A 169 -6.38 -9.96 -1.26
C VAL A 169 -5.13 -9.48 -2.01
N VAL A 170 -4.60 -8.29 -1.68
CA VAL A 170 -3.40 -7.75 -2.31
C VAL A 170 -2.21 -8.67 -2.09
N ALA A 171 -2.01 -9.20 -0.88
CA ALA A 171 -0.95 -10.13 -0.56
C ALA A 171 -1.05 -11.41 -1.42
N VAL A 172 -2.25 -12.02 -1.51
CA VAL A 172 -2.48 -13.20 -2.34
C VAL A 172 -2.22 -12.91 -3.81
N LEU A 173 -2.74 -11.79 -4.35
CA LEU A 173 -2.52 -11.40 -5.74
C LEU A 173 -1.03 -11.22 -6.09
N LEU A 174 -0.25 -10.62 -5.20
CA LEU A 174 1.19 -10.44 -5.39
C LEU A 174 2.01 -11.72 -5.20
N ALA A 175 1.46 -12.73 -4.52
CA ALA A 175 2.07 -14.05 -4.38
C ALA A 175 1.93 -14.90 -5.66
N LEU A 176 0.97 -14.59 -6.54
CA LEU A 176 0.70 -15.37 -7.73
C LEU A 176 1.89 -15.35 -8.72
N PRO A 177 2.16 -16.49 -9.41
CA PRO A 177 3.27 -16.60 -10.38
C PRO A 177 3.18 -15.56 -11.50
N ALA A 178 1.97 -15.20 -11.93
CA ALA A 178 1.75 -14.20 -12.97
C ALA A 178 2.24 -12.78 -12.57
N ALA A 179 2.05 -12.39 -11.30
CA ALA A 179 2.61 -11.17 -10.76
C ALA A 179 4.15 -11.24 -10.73
N ASN A 180 4.69 -12.39 -10.28
CA ASN A 180 6.15 -12.59 -10.21
C ASN A 180 6.82 -12.47 -11.58
N ALA A 181 6.21 -13.03 -12.62
CA ALA A 181 6.72 -12.95 -14.00
C ALA A 181 6.74 -11.50 -14.52
N TRP A 182 5.77 -10.66 -14.12
CA TRP A 182 5.72 -9.24 -14.50
C TRP A 182 6.89 -8.45 -13.92
N PHE A 183 7.18 -8.60 -12.64
CA PHE A 183 8.25 -7.87 -11.96
C PHE A 183 9.67 -8.39 -12.30
N ARG A 184 9.79 -9.60 -12.85
CA ARG A 184 11.07 -10.16 -13.34
C ARG A 184 11.43 -9.70 -14.74
N ARG A 185 10.52 -9.10 -15.51
CA ARG A 185 10.82 -8.54 -16.82
C ARG A 185 11.74 -7.34 -16.64
N ARG A 186 13.05 -7.56 -16.77
CA ARG A 186 13.99 -6.45 -16.90
C ARG A 186 13.58 -5.66 -18.15
N PRO A 187 13.53 -4.31 -18.10
CA PRO A 187 13.48 -3.52 -19.33
C PRO A 187 14.63 -4.02 -20.18
N ALA A 188 14.35 -4.38 -21.45
CA ALA A 188 15.42 -4.65 -22.38
C ALA A 188 16.40 -3.49 -22.33
N PRO A 189 17.72 -3.73 -22.24
CA PRO A 189 18.69 -2.65 -22.30
C PRO A 189 18.32 -1.81 -23.51
N ARG A 190 17.98 -0.54 -23.27
CA ARG A 190 17.83 0.39 -24.41
C ARG A 190 19.09 0.22 -25.21
N PRO A 191 19.01 -0.03 -26.55
CA PRO A 191 20.20 0.00 -27.38
C PRO A 191 20.87 1.32 -27.03
N GLN A 192 21.99 1.24 -26.32
CA GLN A 192 22.82 2.42 -26.13
C GLN A 192 23.14 2.82 -27.56
N ALA A 193 22.56 3.93 -28.01
CA ALA A 193 23.01 4.56 -29.22
C ALA A 193 24.52 4.69 -29.02
N SER A 194 25.26 3.83 -29.72
CA SER A 194 26.71 3.82 -29.63
C SER A 194 27.14 5.24 -29.95
N PRO A 195 27.80 5.97 -29.03
CA PRO A 195 28.24 7.32 -29.32
C PRO A 195 29.27 7.37 -30.45
N TYR A 196 29.66 6.20 -30.94
CA TYR A 196 30.62 6.01 -31.99
C TYR A 196 30.06 5.08 -33.05
N GLN A 197 29.09 5.57 -33.87
CA GLN A 197 28.95 5.08 -35.19
C GLN A 197 29.97 5.88 -36.04
N PRO A 198 31.10 5.30 -36.46
CA PRO A 198 32.02 5.99 -37.37
C PRO A 198 31.19 6.40 -38.59
N PRO A 199 31.39 7.63 -39.10
CA PRO A 199 30.69 8.05 -40.28
C PRO A 199 30.96 7.03 -41.38
N THR A 200 29.89 6.37 -41.87
CA THR A 200 29.99 5.51 -43.07
C THR A 200 30.55 6.37 -44.20
N PRO A 201 31.68 5.99 -44.80
CA PRO A 201 32.25 6.76 -45.88
C PRO A 201 31.23 6.79 -47.04
N PRO A 202 31.01 7.97 -47.67
CA PRO A 202 29.92 8.17 -48.61
C PRO A 202 30.12 7.52 -49.98
N PHE A 203 31.12 6.70 -50.19
CA PHE A 203 31.32 6.02 -51.46
C PHE A 203 31.72 4.56 -51.26
N GLY A 204 30.77 3.70 -51.66
CA GLY A 204 30.99 2.28 -51.72
C GLY A 204 32.07 1.88 -52.72
N ASN A 205 33.05 1.14 -52.26
CA ASN A 205 33.89 0.34 -53.12
C ASN A 205 33.32 -1.11 -53.10
N PRO A 206 32.78 -1.62 -54.19
CA PRO A 206 32.09 -2.91 -54.25
C PRO A 206 33.01 -4.13 -54.19
N GLN A 207 34.28 -4.00 -53.87
CA GLN A 207 35.22 -5.09 -53.90
C GLN A 207 36.20 -5.14 -52.72
N ALA A 208 35.65 -5.44 -51.55
CA ALA A 208 36.47 -6.00 -50.51
C ALA A 208 35.68 -7.19 -49.89
N THR A 209 35.82 -8.37 -50.48
CA THR A 209 35.49 -9.62 -49.86
C THR A 209 36.26 -9.73 -48.55
N PRO A 210 35.60 -9.93 -47.38
CA PRO A 210 36.35 -10.14 -46.14
C PRO A 210 37.22 -11.40 -46.27
N PRO A 211 38.46 -11.42 -45.72
CA PRO A 211 39.33 -12.57 -45.77
C PRO A 211 38.61 -13.74 -45.12
N TYR A 212 38.54 -14.83 -45.88
CA TYR A 212 37.98 -16.10 -45.51
C TYR A 212 38.72 -16.60 -44.26
N GLN A 213 38.09 -16.55 -43.06
CA GLN A 213 38.62 -17.25 -41.89
C GLN A 213 38.34 -18.71 -42.07
N PRO A 214 39.38 -19.58 -42.09
CA PRO A 214 39.20 -21.02 -42.16
C PRO A 214 38.47 -21.50 -40.92
N TYR A 215 37.35 -22.20 -41.13
CA TYR A 215 36.63 -22.89 -40.08
C TYR A 215 37.58 -23.90 -39.39
N PRO A 216 37.70 -23.91 -38.03
CA PRO A 216 38.49 -24.93 -37.36
C PRO A 216 37.86 -26.31 -37.65
N PRO A 217 38.69 -27.36 -37.87
CA PRO A 217 38.17 -28.68 -38.18
C PRO A 217 37.35 -29.25 -37.00
N PRO A 218 36.24 -29.95 -37.28
CA PRO A 218 35.45 -30.59 -36.24
C PRO A 218 36.24 -31.74 -35.64
N GLY A 219 36.59 -31.65 -34.34
CA GLY A 219 37.23 -32.75 -33.65
C GLY A 219 38.33 -32.45 -32.64
N ALA A 220 38.58 -31.17 -32.32
CA ALA A 220 39.54 -30.90 -31.21
C ALA A 220 38.86 -31.12 -29.86
N PRO A 221 39.35 -32.00 -28.97
CA PRO A 221 38.79 -32.20 -27.64
C PRO A 221 39.06 -30.95 -26.76
N THR A 222 37.98 -30.33 -26.28
CA THR A 222 38.05 -29.28 -25.28
C THR A 222 38.43 -29.87 -23.93
N SER A 223 39.63 -29.55 -23.45
CA SER A 223 40.09 -29.92 -22.11
C SER A 223 39.24 -29.19 -21.07
N PRO A 224 38.78 -29.83 -19.97
CA PRO A 224 38.03 -29.18 -18.91
C PRO A 224 38.89 -28.18 -18.14
N PRO A 225 38.33 -27.05 -17.67
CA PRO A 225 39.06 -26.08 -16.86
C PRO A 225 39.37 -26.67 -15.48
N TYR A 226 40.64 -26.58 -15.07
CA TYR A 226 41.09 -26.93 -13.72
C TYR A 226 40.51 -25.98 -12.68
N PRO A 227 40.06 -26.47 -11.51
CA PRO A 227 39.68 -25.62 -10.40
C PRO A 227 40.90 -24.96 -9.75
N PRO A 228 40.80 -23.70 -9.31
CA PRO A 228 41.89 -23.06 -8.56
C PRO A 228 42.00 -23.64 -7.15
N ARG A 229 43.24 -23.78 -6.69
CA ARG A 229 43.62 -24.19 -5.32
C ARG A 229 43.43 -23.04 -4.36
#